data_2080944414facebe329a84948b96486c
#
_entry.id   2080944414facebe329a84948b96486c
#
_cell.length_a   1.000
_cell.length_b   1.000
_cell.length_c   1.000
_cell.angle_alpha   90.00
_cell.angle_beta   90.00
_cell.angle_gamma   90.00
#
_symmetry.space_group_name_H-M   'P 1'
#
loop_
_entity.id
_entity.type
_entity.pdbx_description
1 polymer ?
#
loop_
_entity_poly.entity_id
_entity_poly.type
_entity_poly.pdbx_seq_one_letter_code
_entity_poly.pdbx_strand_id
1 'polypeptide(L)'
;LHYAFGTARVRLPFGLVVDLAESREEVYPYPGALPQVRRAPIARDLERRDYSVNAMAVDLGGLAFLDPYGGLRDLEARLLRPLHPLAFVEDPTRVVRGARLAARLGFRFAEEVPRLLAPALLPEVVAGASRSRLREELLLTLEEEAFYRALALLAELGALKALYGLDLPPEAPFLRLRAEEGLSEARLLLLLFHQKDPLERAAWLALPGRLREGLALLLAAMVTAGMSGAV
;
A
#
# COMPACT_ATOMS: atom_id res chain seq x y z
N LEU A 1 17.45 -17.93 1.50
CA LEU A 1 18.07 -17.39 0.29
C LEU A 1 17.05 -17.39 -0.84
N HIS A 2 16.71 -16.21 -1.36
CA HIS A 2 15.91 -16.08 -2.57
C HIS A 2 16.81 -15.63 -3.72
N TYR A 3 17.39 -16.59 -4.42
CA TYR A 3 18.37 -16.35 -5.50
C TYR A 3 17.81 -15.45 -6.63
N ALA A 4 16.51 -15.55 -6.93
CA ALA A 4 15.88 -14.77 -7.99
C ALA A 4 15.89 -13.23 -7.75
N PHE A 5 16.05 -12.79 -6.50
CA PHE A 5 16.02 -11.36 -6.13
C PHE A 5 17.28 -10.90 -5.44
N GLY A 6 18.34 -11.74 -5.36
CA GLY A 6 19.58 -11.40 -4.66
C GLY A 6 19.35 -11.02 -3.19
N THR A 7 18.39 -11.68 -2.50
CA THR A 7 18.04 -11.36 -1.11
C THR A 7 18.30 -12.54 -0.18
N ALA A 8 18.75 -12.24 1.04
CA ALA A 8 18.94 -13.20 2.10
C ALA A 8 18.47 -12.64 3.43
N ARG A 9 17.78 -13.47 4.22
CA ARG A 9 17.46 -13.18 5.62
C ARG A 9 18.37 -14.00 6.52
N VAL A 10 19.10 -13.33 7.39
CA VAL A 10 20.04 -13.95 8.33
C VAL A 10 19.53 -13.72 9.75
N ARG A 11 19.38 -14.80 10.50
CA ARG A 11 19.13 -14.73 11.95
C ARG A 11 20.47 -14.79 12.65
N LEU A 12 20.79 -13.74 13.38
CA LEU A 12 21.98 -13.66 14.22
C LEU A 12 21.66 -14.17 15.64
N PRO A 13 22.67 -14.44 16.47
CA PRO A 13 22.49 -14.72 17.89
C PRO A 13 21.65 -13.65 18.57
N PHE A 14 20.93 -14.02 19.64
CA PHE A 14 20.04 -13.13 20.41
C PHE A 14 18.77 -12.68 19.66
N GLY A 15 18.38 -13.38 18.57
CA GLY A 15 17.13 -13.10 17.86
C GLY A 15 17.17 -11.94 16.88
N LEU A 16 18.33 -11.29 16.68
CA LEU A 16 18.48 -10.23 15.69
C LEU A 16 18.31 -10.81 14.27
N VAL A 17 17.48 -10.19 13.47
CA VAL A 17 17.24 -10.53 12.06
C VAL A 17 17.79 -9.42 11.17
N VAL A 18 18.63 -9.81 10.20
CA VAL A 18 19.20 -8.90 9.21
C VAL A 18 18.76 -9.35 7.83
N ASP A 19 18.16 -8.47 7.07
CA ASP A 19 17.85 -8.68 5.67
C ASP A 19 18.98 -8.08 4.81
N LEU A 20 19.58 -8.94 3.99
CA LEU A 20 20.60 -8.56 3.02
C LEU A 20 19.96 -8.54 1.63
N ALA A 21 20.22 -7.49 0.85
CA ALA A 21 19.73 -7.37 -0.50
C ALA A 21 20.81 -6.75 -1.41
N GLU A 22 20.90 -7.25 -2.63
CA GLU A 22 21.70 -6.58 -3.64
C GLU A 22 21.04 -5.25 -4.04
N SER A 23 21.87 -4.21 -4.18
CA SER A 23 21.37 -2.94 -4.72
C SER A 23 21.00 -3.09 -6.20
N ARG A 24 19.88 -2.49 -6.57
CA ARG A 24 19.23 -2.70 -7.86
C ARG A 24 18.53 -1.46 -8.37
N GLU A 25 18.31 -1.40 -9.68
CA GLU A 25 17.41 -0.47 -10.34
C GLU A 25 16.14 -1.19 -10.80
N GLU A 26 15.09 -0.43 -10.98
CA GLU A 26 13.81 -0.88 -11.49
C GLU A 26 13.44 -0.07 -12.73
N VAL A 27 13.11 -0.76 -13.82
CA VAL A 27 12.67 -0.13 -15.08
C VAL A 27 11.24 -0.56 -15.35
N TYR A 28 10.35 0.40 -15.48
CA TYR A 28 8.92 0.16 -15.75
C TYR A 28 8.67 0.27 -17.25
N PRO A 29 8.29 -0.82 -17.97
CA PRO A 29 8.08 -0.82 -19.40
C PRO A 29 6.88 0.02 -19.84
N TYR A 30 5.88 0.18 -18.97
CA TYR A 30 4.72 1.06 -19.12
C TYR A 30 4.14 1.44 -17.75
N PRO A 31 3.30 2.47 -17.64
CA PRO A 31 2.67 2.90 -16.39
C PRO A 31 1.95 1.75 -15.67
N GLY A 32 2.20 1.58 -14.38
CA GLY A 32 1.60 0.52 -13.54
C GLY A 32 2.15 -0.89 -13.77
N ALA A 33 3.10 -1.09 -14.69
CA ALA A 33 3.70 -2.38 -14.98
C ALA A 33 4.48 -2.97 -13.79
N LEU A 34 4.76 -4.27 -13.85
CA LEU A 34 5.77 -4.86 -12.99
C LEU A 34 7.16 -4.41 -13.45
N PRO A 35 8.05 -4.00 -12.54
CA PRO A 35 9.37 -3.53 -12.90
C PRO A 35 10.26 -4.68 -13.39
N GLN A 36 11.09 -4.39 -14.38
CA GLN A 36 12.27 -5.18 -14.69
C GLN A 36 13.41 -4.79 -13.75
N VAL A 37 13.99 -5.77 -13.09
CA VAL A 37 15.01 -5.58 -12.06
C VAL A 37 16.40 -5.87 -12.60
N ARG A 38 17.38 -4.98 -12.35
CA ARG A 38 18.79 -5.16 -12.70
C ARG A 38 19.66 -4.75 -11.53
N ARG A 39 20.84 -5.35 -11.39
CA ARG A 39 21.85 -4.90 -10.42
C ARG A 39 22.30 -3.49 -10.76
N ALA A 40 22.43 -2.64 -9.74
CA ALA A 40 22.81 -1.25 -9.92
C ALA A 40 23.55 -0.72 -8.68
N PRO A 41 24.31 0.39 -8.80
CA PRO A 41 24.91 1.07 -7.66
C PRO A 41 23.86 1.55 -6.66
N ILE A 42 24.26 1.74 -5.39
CA ILE A 42 23.37 2.17 -4.29
C ILE A 42 22.57 3.45 -4.62
N ALA A 43 23.15 4.38 -5.38
CA ALA A 43 22.45 5.59 -5.80
C ALA A 43 21.16 5.29 -6.58
N ARG A 44 21.21 4.29 -7.48
CA ARG A 44 20.04 3.84 -8.24
C ARG A 44 19.05 3.07 -7.36
N ASP A 45 19.55 2.31 -6.38
CA ASP A 45 18.65 1.64 -5.42
C ASP A 45 17.89 2.63 -4.55
N LEU A 46 18.50 3.73 -4.16
CA LEU A 46 17.83 4.81 -3.44
C LEU A 46 16.80 5.54 -4.32
N GLU A 47 17.09 5.76 -5.61
CA GLU A 47 16.23 6.45 -6.57
C GLU A 47 14.90 5.72 -6.85
N ARG A 48 14.90 4.37 -6.87
CA ARG A 48 13.70 3.56 -7.14
C ARG A 48 12.72 3.47 -5.97
N ARG A 49 13.08 3.96 -4.78
CA ARG A 49 12.24 3.87 -3.57
C ARG A 49 11.02 4.78 -3.68
N ASP A 50 10.11 4.64 -2.73
CA ASP A 50 8.83 5.35 -2.76
C ASP A 50 8.91 6.81 -2.25
N TYR A 51 9.58 7.00 -1.08
CA TYR A 51 9.61 8.28 -0.39
C TYR A 51 11.02 8.64 0.07
N SER A 52 11.31 9.95 0.15
CA SER A 52 12.61 10.49 0.60
C SER A 52 13.06 9.91 1.93
N VAL A 53 12.13 9.77 2.90
CA VAL A 53 12.39 9.18 4.23
C VAL A 53 12.85 7.72 4.18
N ASN A 54 12.58 7.01 3.10
CA ASN A 54 13.00 5.63 2.86
C ASN A 54 14.22 5.53 1.94
N ALA A 55 14.72 6.66 1.42
CA ALA A 55 15.81 6.73 0.45
C ALA A 55 17.13 7.26 1.06
N MET A 56 17.35 6.93 2.32
CA MET A 56 18.59 7.20 3.06
C MET A 56 19.37 5.90 3.28
N ALA A 57 20.68 5.99 3.38
CA ALA A 57 21.56 4.86 3.66
C ALA A 57 22.78 5.28 4.49
N VAL A 58 23.44 4.29 5.09
CA VAL A 58 24.75 4.45 5.73
C VAL A 58 25.72 3.47 5.07
N ASP A 59 26.84 3.97 4.58
CA ASP A 59 27.95 3.14 4.16
C ASP A 59 28.65 2.55 5.40
N LEU A 60 28.58 1.25 5.57
CA LEU A 60 29.18 0.59 6.72
C LEU A 60 30.72 0.55 6.66
N GLY A 61 31.33 0.72 5.48
CA GLY A 61 32.77 0.76 5.34
C GLY A 61 33.38 2.08 5.83
N GLY A 62 32.77 3.20 5.44
CA GLY A 62 33.23 4.54 5.80
C GLY A 62 32.35 5.26 6.81
N LEU A 63 31.25 4.65 7.26
CA LEU A 63 30.20 5.26 8.10
C LEU A 63 29.64 6.58 7.52
N ALA A 64 29.72 6.73 6.19
CA ALA A 64 29.18 7.89 5.52
C ALA A 64 27.64 7.81 5.42
N PHE A 65 26.96 8.88 5.82
CA PHE A 65 25.53 9.01 5.65
C PHE A 65 25.19 9.52 4.24
N LEU A 66 24.28 8.81 3.57
CA LEU A 66 23.82 9.10 2.21
C LEU A 66 22.36 9.52 2.26
N ASP A 67 22.08 10.77 1.90
CA ASP A 67 20.72 11.33 1.83
C ASP A 67 20.56 12.21 0.58
N PRO A 68 20.57 11.61 -0.62
CA PRO A 68 20.51 12.36 -1.87
C PRO A 68 19.18 13.06 -2.12
N TYR A 69 18.11 12.68 -1.40
CA TYR A 69 16.74 13.17 -1.60
C TYR A 69 16.21 14.03 -0.45
N GLY A 70 17.04 14.35 0.55
CA GLY A 70 16.64 15.16 1.71
C GLY A 70 15.67 14.44 2.65
N GLY A 71 15.83 13.13 2.77
CA GLY A 71 14.99 12.28 3.61
C GLY A 71 15.03 12.66 5.08
N LEU A 72 16.19 13.07 5.60
CA LEU A 72 16.32 13.51 6.99
C LEU A 72 15.48 14.76 7.28
N ARG A 73 15.53 15.74 6.38
CA ARG A 73 14.70 16.96 6.48
C ARG A 73 13.22 16.64 6.44
N ASP A 74 12.79 15.76 5.54
CA ASP A 74 11.38 15.36 5.43
C ASP A 74 10.95 14.51 6.64
N LEU A 75 11.85 13.70 7.20
CA LEU A 75 11.63 12.96 8.44
C LEU A 75 11.37 13.90 9.63
N GLU A 76 12.21 14.92 9.82
CA GLU A 76 12.06 15.95 10.85
C GLU A 76 10.76 16.75 10.68
N ALA A 77 10.40 17.08 9.43
CA ALA A 77 9.17 17.76 9.07
C ALA A 77 7.92 16.87 9.09
N ARG A 78 8.08 15.55 9.32
CA ARG A 78 7.02 14.53 9.27
C ARG A 78 6.28 14.53 7.93
N LEU A 79 7.04 14.58 6.82
CA LEU A 79 6.54 14.63 5.45
C LEU A 79 6.84 13.33 4.69
N LEU A 80 5.90 12.92 3.87
CA LEU A 80 6.08 11.89 2.86
C LEU A 80 6.14 12.56 1.48
N ARG A 81 7.35 12.67 0.96
CA ARG A 81 7.66 13.24 -0.35
C ARG A 81 8.08 12.12 -1.30
N PRO A 82 7.40 11.96 -2.47
CA PRO A 82 7.85 11.03 -3.50
C PRO A 82 9.19 11.50 -4.09
N LEU A 83 10.01 10.57 -4.55
CA LEU A 83 11.37 10.87 -5.02
C LEU A 83 11.41 11.60 -6.35
N HIS A 84 10.41 11.41 -7.21
CA HIS A 84 10.32 12.03 -8.53
C HIS A 84 8.86 12.18 -8.98
N PRO A 85 8.58 13.04 -9.99
CA PRO A 85 7.22 13.35 -10.41
C PRO A 85 6.41 12.16 -10.95
N LEU A 86 7.06 11.15 -11.52
CA LEU A 86 6.40 9.96 -12.10
C LEU A 86 6.23 8.80 -11.12
N ALA A 87 6.63 8.98 -9.86
CA ALA A 87 6.65 7.90 -8.86
C ALA A 87 5.33 7.12 -8.76
N PHE A 88 4.19 7.81 -8.79
CA PHE A 88 2.87 7.16 -8.70
C PHE A 88 2.38 6.61 -10.04
N VAL A 89 2.81 7.19 -11.16
CA VAL A 89 2.49 6.69 -12.52
C VAL A 89 3.21 5.37 -12.79
N GLU A 90 4.46 5.26 -12.36
CA GLU A 90 5.23 4.01 -12.45
C GLU A 90 4.63 2.92 -11.56
N ASP A 91 4.29 3.25 -10.33
CA ASP A 91 3.73 2.32 -9.36
C ASP A 91 2.62 2.99 -8.52
N PRO A 92 1.35 2.85 -8.92
CA PRO A 92 0.22 3.40 -8.16
C PRO A 92 0.11 2.85 -6.73
N THR A 93 0.68 1.68 -6.43
CA THR A 93 0.68 1.13 -5.07
C THR A 93 1.48 1.98 -4.08
N ARG A 94 2.39 2.83 -4.55
CA ARG A 94 3.17 3.74 -3.69
C ARG A 94 2.29 4.68 -2.88
N VAL A 95 1.13 5.15 -3.41
CA VAL A 95 0.23 5.99 -2.63
C VAL A 95 -0.42 5.22 -1.49
N VAL A 96 -0.74 3.93 -1.70
CA VAL A 96 -1.32 3.07 -0.66
C VAL A 96 -0.30 2.85 0.46
N ARG A 97 0.94 2.53 0.10
CA ARG A 97 2.07 2.40 1.04
C ARG A 97 2.32 3.70 1.80
N GLY A 98 2.22 4.84 1.11
CA GLY A 98 2.35 6.17 1.72
C GLY A 98 1.25 6.46 2.72
N ALA A 99 -0.01 6.17 2.40
CA ALA A 99 -1.13 6.37 3.31
C ALA A 99 -0.99 5.51 4.58
N ARG A 100 -0.56 4.25 4.42
CA ARG A 100 -0.24 3.35 5.53
C ARG A 100 0.90 3.91 6.40
N LEU A 101 1.98 4.35 5.79
CA LEU A 101 3.13 4.92 6.48
C LEU A 101 2.77 6.24 7.19
N ALA A 102 2.00 7.12 6.53
CA ALA A 102 1.50 8.37 7.09
C ALA A 102 0.62 8.13 8.32
N ALA A 103 -0.30 7.17 8.22
CA ALA A 103 -1.19 6.82 9.33
C ALA A 103 -0.41 6.27 10.54
N ARG A 104 0.52 5.34 10.30
CA ARG A 104 1.33 4.70 11.34
C ARG A 104 2.27 5.68 12.05
N LEU A 105 2.94 6.57 11.31
CA LEU A 105 3.94 7.48 11.86
C LEU A 105 3.38 8.86 12.26
N GLY A 106 2.12 9.15 11.96
CA GLY A 106 1.56 10.49 12.17
C GLY A 106 2.12 11.53 11.21
N PHE A 107 2.57 11.10 10.02
CA PHE A 107 3.08 11.98 8.97
C PHE A 107 1.95 12.49 8.07
N ARG A 108 2.26 13.48 7.24
CA ARG A 108 1.40 14.00 6.19
C ARG A 108 2.08 13.88 4.83
N PHE A 109 1.31 13.82 3.77
CA PHE A 109 1.85 13.92 2.43
C PHE A 109 2.36 15.34 2.15
N ALA A 110 3.42 15.45 1.36
CA ALA A 110 3.91 16.73 0.86
C ALA A 110 2.87 17.39 -0.07
N GLU A 111 2.85 18.72 -0.13
CA GLU A 111 1.81 19.51 -0.82
C GLU A 111 1.66 19.19 -2.30
N GLU A 112 2.74 18.76 -2.95
CA GLU A 112 2.74 18.37 -4.36
C GLU A 112 2.08 17.01 -4.64
N VAL A 113 1.86 16.17 -3.62
CA VAL A 113 1.36 14.78 -3.81
C VAL A 113 0.03 14.71 -4.56
N PRO A 114 -1.01 15.50 -4.26
CA PRO A 114 -2.27 15.43 -5.02
C PRO A 114 -2.07 15.69 -6.52
N ARG A 115 -1.22 16.66 -6.87
CA ARG A 115 -0.91 17.00 -8.27
C ARG A 115 -0.11 15.89 -8.96
N LEU A 116 0.86 15.28 -8.27
CA LEU A 116 1.68 14.19 -8.82
C LEU A 116 0.92 12.87 -8.91
N LEU A 117 -0.08 12.69 -8.05
CA LEU A 117 -0.91 11.49 -8.03
C LEU A 117 -2.00 11.50 -9.12
N ALA A 118 -2.55 12.65 -9.46
CA ALA A 118 -3.67 12.75 -10.38
C ALA A 118 -3.50 11.97 -11.70
N PRO A 119 -2.34 12.01 -12.40
CA PRO A 119 -2.13 11.19 -13.60
C PRO A 119 -2.14 9.68 -13.34
N ALA A 120 -1.72 9.24 -12.13
CA ALA A 120 -1.69 7.81 -11.77
C ALA A 120 -3.08 7.24 -11.49
N LEU A 121 -4.06 8.09 -11.22
CA LEU A 121 -5.45 7.70 -10.98
C LEU A 121 -6.32 7.66 -12.25
N LEU A 122 -5.74 7.96 -13.40
CA LEU A 122 -6.44 7.84 -14.67
C LEU A 122 -6.77 6.37 -14.97
N PRO A 123 -7.95 6.06 -15.54
CA PRO A 123 -8.41 4.70 -15.76
C PRO A 123 -7.42 3.81 -16.53
N GLU A 124 -6.73 4.36 -17.52
CA GLU A 124 -5.74 3.66 -18.33
C GLU A 124 -4.48 3.26 -17.53
N VAL A 125 -4.04 4.08 -16.57
CA VAL A 125 -2.91 3.75 -15.70
C VAL A 125 -3.33 2.72 -14.65
N VAL A 126 -4.49 2.91 -14.04
CA VAL A 126 -5.07 1.98 -13.07
C VAL A 126 -5.31 0.60 -13.70
N ALA A 127 -5.77 0.54 -14.95
CA ALA A 127 -5.98 -0.71 -15.67
C ALA A 127 -4.67 -1.50 -15.89
N GLY A 128 -3.52 -0.81 -16.00
CA GLY A 128 -2.19 -1.41 -16.11
C GLY A 128 -1.63 -1.93 -14.79
N ALA A 129 -2.17 -1.48 -13.65
CA ALA A 129 -1.67 -1.86 -12.34
C ALA A 129 -2.01 -3.32 -11.97
N SER A 130 -1.07 -4.00 -11.32
CA SER A 130 -1.27 -5.38 -10.85
C SER A 130 -2.31 -5.43 -9.72
N ARG A 131 -3.45 -6.08 -9.99
CA ARG A 131 -4.52 -6.28 -9.01
C ARG A 131 -4.07 -7.05 -7.77
N SER A 132 -3.16 -8.02 -7.94
CA SER A 132 -2.59 -8.77 -6.80
C SER A 132 -1.80 -7.85 -5.89
N ARG A 133 -0.96 -6.96 -6.44
CA ARG A 133 -0.19 -5.99 -5.64
C ARG A 133 -1.12 -4.98 -4.95
N LEU A 134 -2.12 -4.46 -5.65
CA LEU A 134 -3.12 -3.57 -5.05
C LEU A 134 -3.84 -4.26 -3.89
N ARG A 135 -4.28 -5.52 -4.07
CA ARG A 135 -4.91 -6.31 -3.00
C ARG A 135 -3.97 -6.52 -1.80
N GLU A 136 -2.73 -6.90 -2.06
CA GLU A 136 -1.72 -7.11 -1.01
C GLU A 136 -1.48 -5.84 -0.20
N GLU A 137 -1.32 -4.68 -0.85
CA GLU A 137 -1.14 -3.41 -0.15
C GLU A 137 -2.40 -2.99 0.63
N LEU A 138 -3.60 -3.29 0.12
CA LEU A 138 -4.85 -3.06 0.86
C LEU A 138 -4.92 -3.94 2.11
N LEU A 139 -4.60 -5.24 2.00
CA LEU A 139 -4.57 -6.15 3.15
C LEU A 139 -3.55 -5.70 4.20
N LEU A 140 -2.34 -5.35 3.78
CA LEU A 140 -1.31 -4.79 4.67
C LEU A 140 -1.77 -3.48 5.33
N THR A 141 -2.56 -2.67 4.64
CA THR A 141 -3.16 -1.47 5.23
C THR A 141 -4.18 -1.83 6.30
N LEU A 142 -5.01 -2.83 6.03
CA LEU A 142 -6.03 -3.31 6.97
C LEU A 142 -5.45 -4.07 8.18
N GLU A 143 -4.19 -4.50 8.14
CA GLU A 143 -3.46 -5.06 9.29
C GLU A 143 -3.01 -3.99 10.29
N GLU A 144 -2.77 -2.76 9.83
CA GLU A 144 -2.29 -1.68 10.69
C GLU A 144 -3.31 -1.32 11.79
N GLU A 145 -2.82 -0.88 12.93
CA GLU A 145 -3.67 -0.34 13.99
C GLU A 145 -4.41 0.92 13.51
N ALA A 146 -3.69 1.81 12.82
CA ALA A 146 -4.23 3.05 12.26
C ALA A 146 -4.85 2.89 10.86
N PHE A 147 -5.36 1.69 10.51
CA PHE A 147 -5.86 1.37 9.17
C PHE A 147 -6.95 2.32 8.67
N TYR A 148 -7.87 2.72 9.55
CA TYR A 148 -8.98 3.60 9.14
C TYR A 148 -8.47 4.99 8.74
N ARG A 149 -7.48 5.53 9.44
CA ARG A 149 -6.80 6.76 9.05
C ARG A 149 -6.11 6.63 7.70
N ALA A 150 -5.49 5.47 7.42
CA ALA A 150 -4.88 5.22 6.11
C ALA A 150 -5.93 5.18 4.99
N LEU A 151 -7.07 4.52 5.21
CA LEU A 151 -8.20 4.53 4.27
C LEU A 151 -8.77 5.93 4.07
N ALA A 152 -8.89 6.73 5.13
CA ALA A 152 -9.35 8.12 5.05
C ALA A 152 -8.41 8.98 4.19
N LEU A 153 -7.09 8.87 4.37
CA LEU A 153 -6.10 9.55 3.54
C LEU A 153 -6.21 9.14 2.06
N LEU A 154 -6.45 7.86 1.78
CA LEU A 154 -6.67 7.38 0.41
C LEU A 154 -7.97 7.94 -0.19
N ALA A 155 -9.03 8.05 0.62
CA ALA A 155 -10.30 8.62 0.20
C ALA A 155 -10.17 10.13 -0.10
N GLU A 156 -9.50 10.88 0.77
CA GLU A 156 -9.22 12.31 0.58
C GLU A 156 -8.42 12.58 -0.71
N LEU A 157 -7.49 11.70 -1.05
CA LEU A 157 -6.70 11.76 -2.28
C LEU A 157 -7.44 11.22 -3.52
N GLY A 158 -8.66 10.71 -3.39
CA GLY A 158 -9.40 10.04 -4.46
C GLY A 158 -8.84 8.65 -4.84
N ALA A 159 -7.76 8.22 -4.21
CA ALA A 159 -7.07 6.96 -4.53
C ALA A 159 -7.87 5.73 -4.13
N LEU A 160 -8.63 5.78 -3.03
CA LEU A 160 -9.48 4.66 -2.61
C LEU A 160 -10.51 4.31 -3.70
N LYS A 161 -11.15 5.34 -4.25
CA LYS A 161 -12.13 5.17 -5.33
C LYS A 161 -11.49 4.76 -6.65
N ALA A 162 -10.43 5.44 -7.06
CA ALA A 162 -9.81 5.22 -8.36
C ALA A 162 -9.12 3.84 -8.44
N LEU A 163 -8.34 3.45 -7.42
CA LEU A 163 -7.56 2.20 -7.43
C LEU A 163 -8.39 0.97 -7.08
N TYR A 164 -9.44 1.10 -6.27
CA TYR A 164 -10.19 -0.03 -5.74
C TYR A 164 -11.68 0.01 -6.06
N GLY A 165 -12.19 1.13 -6.54
CA GLY A 165 -13.62 1.36 -6.72
C GLY A 165 -14.38 1.41 -5.41
N LEU A 166 -13.71 1.64 -4.28
CA LEU A 166 -14.28 1.60 -2.94
C LEU A 166 -14.58 3.01 -2.42
N ASP A 167 -15.68 3.11 -1.70
CA ASP A 167 -16.03 4.27 -0.90
C ASP A 167 -15.66 3.98 0.57
N LEU A 168 -15.27 5.01 1.33
CA LEU A 168 -14.94 4.87 2.74
C LEU A 168 -16.21 4.78 3.58
N PRO A 169 -16.51 3.64 4.22
CA PRO A 169 -17.67 3.53 5.11
C PRO A 169 -17.39 4.17 6.48
N PRO A 170 -18.43 4.36 7.33
CA PRO A 170 -18.24 4.84 8.70
C PRO A 170 -17.29 3.96 9.51
N GLU A 171 -16.53 4.55 10.42
CA GLU A 171 -15.55 3.82 11.25
C GLU A 171 -16.18 2.90 12.29
N ALA A 172 -17.34 3.27 12.83
CA ALA A 172 -17.97 2.59 13.97
C ALA A 172 -18.13 1.07 13.83
N PRO A 173 -18.48 0.50 12.65
CA PRO A 173 -18.55 -0.96 12.48
C PRO A 173 -17.21 -1.65 12.68
N PHE A 174 -16.10 -1.02 12.26
CA PHE A 174 -14.76 -1.61 12.37
C PHE A 174 -14.26 -1.66 13.80
N LEU A 175 -14.66 -0.72 14.65
CA LEU A 175 -14.29 -0.68 16.07
C LEU A 175 -14.88 -1.84 16.88
N ARG A 176 -15.89 -2.54 16.33
CA ARG A 176 -16.51 -3.73 16.95
C ARG A 176 -15.77 -5.03 16.65
N LEU A 177 -14.87 -5.01 15.66
CA LEU A 177 -14.05 -6.17 15.33
C LEU A 177 -12.96 -6.34 16.39
N ARG A 178 -12.83 -7.57 16.91
CA ARG A 178 -11.78 -7.90 17.88
C ARG A 178 -10.47 -8.26 17.18
N ALA A 179 -9.37 -8.07 17.86
CA ALA A 179 -8.05 -8.48 17.38
C ALA A 179 -7.91 -10.01 17.48
N GLU A 180 -8.27 -10.72 16.41
CA GLU A 180 -8.18 -12.18 16.27
C GLU A 180 -7.43 -12.49 14.96
N GLU A 181 -7.05 -13.74 14.76
CA GLU A 181 -6.52 -14.19 13.46
C GLU A 181 -7.51 -13.84 12.33
N GLY A 182 -6.99 -13.34 11.21
CA GLY A 182 -7.81 -12.93 10.07
C GLY A 182 -8.46 -11.55 10.21
N LEU A 183 -8.01 -10.70 11.15
CA LEU A 183 -8.59 -9.36 11.36
C LEU A 183 -8.58 -8.49 10.09
N SER A 184 -7.51 -8.53 9.29
CA SER A 184 -7.44 -7.81 8.00
C SER A 184 -8.47 -8.32 6.99
N GLU A 185 -8.70 -9.63 6.94
CA GLU A 185 -9.74 -10.24 6.09
C GLU A 185 -11.14 -9.84 6.57
N ALA A 186 -11.39 -9.83 7.87
CA ALA A 186 -12.66 -9.37 8.45
C ALA A 186 -12.93 -7.89 8.16
N ARG A 187 -11.89 -7.05 8.27
CA ARG A 187 -11.94 -5.62 7.90
C ARG A 187 -12.21 -5.45 6.41
N LEU A 188 -11.58 -6.28 5.56
CA LEU A 188 -11.81 -6.27 4.11
C LEU A 188 -13.25 -6.65 3.77
N LEU A 189 -13.79 -7.73 4.37
CA LEU A 189 -15.18 -8.14 4.15
C LEU A 189 -16.15 -7.04 4.59
N LEU A 190 -15.89 -6.39 5.72
CA LEU A 190 -16.70 -5.28 6.20
C LEU A 190 -16.62 -4.05 5.28
N LEU A 191 -15.42 -3.74 4.76
CA LEU A 191 -15.23 -2.67 3.78
C LEU A 191 -16.01 -2.94 2.50
N LEU A 192 -15.95 -4.17 1.98
CA LEU A 192 -16.67 -4.58 0.78
C LEU A 192 -18.19 -4.61 1.00
N PHE A 193 -18.60 -5.07 2.16
CA PHE A 193 -20.01 -5.15 2.52
C PHE A 193 -20.75 -3.81 2.41
N HIS A 194 -20.07 -2.70 2.69
CA HIS A 194 -20.61 -1.35 2.58
C HIS A 194 -20.56 -0.77 1.17
N GLN A 195 -20.15 -1.53 0.17
CA GLN A 195 -20.14 -1.05 -1.22
C GLN A 195 -21.46 -1.34 -1.92
N LYS A 196 -21.79 -0.54 -2.93
CA LYS A 196 -22.98 -0.74 -3.75
C LYS A 196 -23.01 -2.11 -4.43
N ASP A 197 -21.86 -2.58 -4.93
CA ASP A 197 -21.70 -3.84 -5.67
C ASP A 197 -20.60 -4.70 -5.03
N PRO A 198 -20.80 -5.23 -3.81
CA PRO A 198 -19.75 -5.85 -3.01
C PRO A 198 -19.13 -7.09 -3.67
N LEU A 199 -19.93 -7.91 -4.34
CA LEU A 199 -19.45 -9.12 -5.03
C LEU A 199 -18.65 -8.78 -6.30
N GLU A 200 -19.03 -7.74 -7.04
CA GLU A 200 -18.27 -7.24 -8.19
C GLU A 200 -16.90 -6.74 -7.73
N ARG A 201 -16.84 -5.98 -6.63
CA ARG A 201 -15.58 -5.49 -6.05
C ARG A 201 -14.69 -6.64 -5.56
N ALA A 202 -15.27 -7.66 -4.91
CA ALA A 202 -14.57 -8.87 -4.51
C ALA A 202 -13.97 -9.63 -5.70
N ALA A 203 -14.72 -9.71 -6.81
CA ALA A 203 -14.23 -10.32 -8.06
C ALA A 203 -13.12 -9.48 -8.70
N TRP A 204 -13.27 -8.15 -8.74
CA TRP A 204 -12.25 -7.24 -9.27
C TRP A 204 -10.94 -7.34 -8.50
N LEU A 205 -10.98 -7.44 -7.16
CA LEU A 205 -9.82 -7.65 -6.29
C LEU A 205 -9.23 -9.06 -6.42
N ALA A 206 -9.84 -9.95 -7.20
CA ALA A 206 -9.46 -11.35 -7.33
C ALA A 206 -9.30 -12.05 -5.97
N LEU A 207 -10.30 -11.86 -5.08
CA LEU A 207 -10.27 -12.47 -3.76
C LEU A 207 -10.32 -14.01 -3.84
N PRO A 208 -9.67 -14.72 -2.89
CA PRO A 208 -9.82 -16.17 -2.75
C PRO A 208 -11.28 -16.59 -2.61
N GLY A 209 -11.61 -17.81 -3.09
CA GLY A 209 -12.98 -18.36 -3.05
C GLY A 209 -13.62 -18.25 -1.68
N ARG A 210 -12.90 -18.65 -0.62
CA ARG A 210 -13.37 -18.59 0.78
C ARG A 210 -13.85 -17.20 1.21
N LEU A 211 -13.16 -16.12 0.78
CA LEU A 211 -13.56 -14.75 1.14
C LEU A 211 -14.77 -14.29 0.33
N ARG A 212 -14.89 -14.69 -0.93
CA ARG A 212 -16.08 -14.41 -1.73
C ARG A 212 -17.32 -15.13 -1.21
N GLU A 213 -17.17 -16.40 -0.79
CA GLU A 213 -18.24 -17.17 -0.14
C GLU A 213 -18.66 -16.55 1.19
N GLY A 214 -17.68 -16.15 2.03
CA GLY A 214 -17.94 -15.46 3.28
C GLY A 214 -18.72 -14.14 3.07
N LEU A 215 -18.34 -13.34 2.07
CA LEU A 215 -19.08 -12.12 1.72
C LEU A 215 -20.50 -12.42 1.25
N ALA A 216 -20.69 -13.44 0.41
CA ALA A 216 -22.00 -13.84 -0.07
C ALA A 216 -22.93 -14.30 1.08
N LEU A 217 -22.37 -15.05 2.03
CA LEU A 217 -23.11 -15.49 3.23
C LEU A 217 -23.52 -14.30 4.13
N LEU A 218 -22.61 -13.32 4.32
CA LEU A 218 -22.94 -12.11 5.08
C LEU A 218 -24.08 -11.32 4.42
N LEU A 219 -24.03 -11.16 3.10
CA LEU A 219 -25.07 -10.47 2.34
C LEU A 219 -26.41 -11.22 2.41
N ALA A 220 -26.40 -12.55 2.29
CA ALA A 220 -27.59 -13.39 2.42
C ALA A 220 -28.21 -13.31 3.82
N ALA A 221 -27.39 -13.34 4.87
CA ALA A 221 -27.83 -13.24 6.25
C ALA A 221 -28.54 -11.91 6.54
N MET A 222 -28.09 -10.81 5.94
CA MET A 222 -28.75 -9.51 6.11
C MET A 222 -30.12 -9.44 5.42
N VAL A 223 -30.22 -10.00 4.22
CA VAL A 223 -31.52 -10.07 3.52
C VAL A 223 -32.53 -10.87 4.36
N THR A 224 -32.10 -12.00 4.93
CA THR A 224 -32.96 -12.82 5.80
C THR A 224 -33.33 -12.15 7.14
N ALA A 225 -32.43 -11.30 7.66
CA ALA A 225 -32.69 -10.54 8.89
C ALA A 225 -33.55 -9.28 8.67
N GLY A 226 -34.06 -9.04 7.46
CA GLY A 226 -34.90 -7.88 7.14
C GLY A 226 -34.15 -6.53 7.20
N MET A 227 -32.81 -6.53 7.19
CA MET A 227 -31.98 -5.35 7.24
C MET A 227 -31.71 -4.80 5.82
N SER A 228 -32.69 -4.83 4.94
CA SER A 228 -32.63 -4.24 3.60
C SER A 228 -32.71 -2.73 3.72
N GLY A 229 -31.61 -2.02 3.41
CA GLY A 229 -31.72 -0.61 3.09
C GLY A 229 -30.93 0.37 3.96
N ALA A 230 -29.69 0.07 4.28
CA ALA A 230 -28.72 1.08 4.72
C ALA A 230 -27.37 0.83 4.01
N VAL A 231 -27.40 0.89 2.69
CA VAL A 231 -26.21 0.98 1.84
C VAL A 231 -26.35 2.19 0.94
#